data_c60244c1355cf7d61f3d50f61d154bee
#
_entry.id   c60244c1355cf7d61f3d50f61d154bee
#
_cell.length_a   1.000
_cell.length_b   1.000
_cell.length_c   1.000
_cell.angle_alpha   90.00
_cell.angle_beta   90.00
_cell.angle_gamma   90.00
#
_symmetry.space_group_name_H-M   'P 1'
#
loop_
_entity.id
_entity.type
_entity.pdbx_description
1 polymer ?
#
loop_
_entity_poly.entity_id
_entity_poly.type
_entity_poly.pdbx_seq_one_letter_code
_entity_poly.pdbx_strand_id
1 'polypeptide(L)'
;MDYQIRPIRKEETPLLRDFLYNAIFIPEGVTPPPMSIVDDESLQIYIRDFGLLPDDRCLVAELNGKVVGAIWSRIVNDYGHIADDVPSIAISLYKEYRNQGIGTELLKQMLDLLKADGYKSVSLSVQKANYAMRMYQKAGFQVISQDAEEAIMQCIL
;
A
#
# COMPACT_ATOMS: atom_id res chain seq x y z
N MET A 1 -13.48 -6.91 -17.14
CA MET A 1 -12.20 -6.19 -17.16
C MET A 1 -11.08 -7.18 -16.94
N ASP A 2 -10.20 -7.30 -17.91
CA ASP A 2 -9.15 -8.31 -17.88
C ASP A 2 -7.85 -7.67 -17.41
N TYR A 3 -7.59 -7.78 -16.12
CA TYR A 3 -6.32 -7.33 -15.55
C TYR A 3 -5.60 -8.54 -14.93
N GLN A 4 -4.29 -8.39 -14.78
CA GLN A 4 -3.43 -9.40 -14.20
C GLN A 4 -2.69 -8.82 -13.01
N ILE A 5 -2.59 -9.59 -11.94
CA ILE A 5 -1.76 -9.23 -10.78
C ILE A 5 -0.49 -10.06 -10.84
N ARG A 6 0.64 -9.41 -10.73
CA ARG A 6 1.95 -10.04 -10.82
C ARG A 6 2.98 -9.28 -9.98
N PRO A 7 4.12 -9.91 -9.65
CA PRO A 7 5.21 -9.17 -9.01
C PRO A 7 5.71 -8.02 -9.87
N ILE A 8 6.14 -6.94 -9.24
CA ILE A 8 6.76 -5.81 -9.94
C ILE A 8 8.08 -6.27 -10.56
N ARG A 9 8.39 -5.74 -11.74
CA ARG A 9 9.69 -5.94 -12.38
C ARG A 9 10.67 -4.88 -11.89
N LYS A 10 11.95 -5.20 -11.90
CA LYS A 10 12.99 -4.29 -11.42
C LYS A 10 12.95 -2.93 -12.15
N GLU A 11 12.76 -2.96 -13.46
CA GLU A 11 12.69 -1.75 -14.28
C GLU A 11 11.43 -0.91 -14.03
N GLU A 12 10.44 -1.46 -13.33
CA GLU A 12 9.18 -0.78 -13.01
C GLU A 12 9.21 -0.08 -11.67
N THR A 13 10.23 -0.30 -10.84
CA THR A 13 10.27 0.29 -9.49
C THR A 13 10.14 1.83 -9.49
N PRO A 14 10.60 2.57 -10.51
CA PRO A 14 10.35 4.01 -10.56
C PRO A 14 8.87 4.40 -10.56
N LEU A 15 7.97 3.50 -10.97
CA LEU A 15 6.52 3.75 -10.92
C LEU A 15 6.01 3.91 -9.49
N LEU A 16 6.71 3.37 -8.49
CA LEU A 16 6.30 3.48 -7.10
C LEU A 16 6.24 4.93 -6.62
N ARG A 17 6.99 5.83 -7.24
CA ARG A 17 6.88 7.25 -6.93
C ARG A 17 5.47 7.77 -7.22
N ASP A 18 4.90 7.41 -8.36
CA ASP A 18 3.53 7.79 -8.73
C ASP A 18 2.51 7.11 -7.81
N PHE A 19 2.71 5.84 -7.51
CA PHE A 19 1.79 5.11 -6.63
C PHE A 19 1.86 5.60 -5.20
N LEU A 20 3.03 6.01 -4.72
CA LEU A 20 3.15 6.64 -3.41
C LEU A 20 2.35 7.94 -3.36
N TYR A 21 2.48 8.77 -4.38
CA TYR A 21 1.69 10.00 -4.46
C TYR A 21 0.18 9.69 -4.46
N ASN A 22 -0.24 8.71 -5.25
CA ASN A 22 -1.65 8.32 -5.33
C ASN A 22 -2.17 7.62 -4.06
N ALA A 23 -1.28 7.17 -3.18
CA ALA A 23 -1.65 6.60 -1.90
C ALA A 23 -1.99 7.68 -0.85
N ILE A 24 -1.62 8.93 -1.09
CA ILE A 24 -1.94 10.03 -0.18
C ILE A 24 -3.44 10.29 -0.24
N PHE A 25 -4.10 10.17 0.92
CA PHE A 25 -5.52 10.47 1.00
C PHE A 25 -5.75 11.98 0.96
N ILE A 26 -6.57 12.44 0.01
CA ILE A 26 -6.95 13.84 -0.11
C ILE A 26 -8.41 13.98 0.28
N PRO A 27 -8.72 14.63 1.42
CA PRO A 27 -10.10 14.87 1.82
C PRO A 27 -10.85 15.70 0.77
N GLU A 28 -12.16 15.49 0.68
CA GLU A 28 -13.00 16.27 -0.22
C GLU A 28 -12.86 17.77 0.05
N GLY A 29 -12.71 18.55 -1.01
CA GLY A 29 -12.56 20.00 -0.93
C GLY A 29 -11.14 20.47 -0.60
N VAL A 30 -10.20 19.56 -0.38
CA VAL A 30 -8.80 19.91 -0.11
C VAL A 30 -8.00 19.86 -1.39
N THR A 31 -7.17 20.89 -1.61
CA THR A 31 -6.26 20.94 -2.76
C THR A 31 -5.18 19.87 -2.60
N PRO A 32 -4.96 19.01 -3.61
CA PRO A 32 -3.88 18.03 -3.54
C PRO A 32 -2.52 18.69 -3.39
N PRO A 33 -1.60 18.11 -2.63
CA PRO A 33 -0.24 18.63 -2.54
C PRO A 33 0.49 18.47 -3.88
N PRO A 34 1.56 19.22 -4.12
CA PRO A 34 2.37 19.03 -5.33
C PRO A 34 3.05 17.66 -5.31
N MET A 35 3.37 17.14 -6.49
CA MET A 35 4.05 15.85 -6.64
C MET A 35 5.36 15.78 -5.84
N SER A 36 6.04 16.90 -5.67
CA SER A 36 7.30 16.98 -4.91
C SER A 36 7.16 16.58 -3.43
N ILE A 37 5.94 16.47 -2.90
CA ILE A 37 5.75 16.01 -1.52
C ILE A 37 6.31 14.61 -1.29
N VAL A 38 6.34 13.77 -2.32
CA VAL A 38 6.87 12.40 -2.20
C VAL A 38 8.37 12.38 -1.97
N ASP A 39 9.06 13.50 -2.19
CA ASP A 39 10.50 13.63 -1.93
C ASP A 39 10.82 13.92 -0.46
N ASP A 40 9.81 14.16 0.37
CA ASP A 40 9.97 14.28 1.81
C ASP A 40 10.47 12.97 2.40
N GLU A 41 11.40 13.04 3.38
CA GLU A 41 12.00 11.86 4.00
C GLU A 41 10.95 10.92 4.61
N SER A 42 9.90 11.47 5.20
CA SER A 42 8.82 10.67 5.81
C SER A 42 8.08 9.81 4.80
N LEU A 43 8.11 10.18 3.52
CA LEU A 43 7.48 9.45 2.43
C LEU A 43 8.50 8.62 1.63
N GLN A 44 9.72 9.10 1.47
CA GLN A 44 10.76 8.36 0.75
C GLN A 44 11.06 7.00 1.39
N ILE A 45 10.89 6.88 2.68
CA ILE A 45 11.11 5.61 3.40
C ILE A 45 10.24 4.49 2.85
N TYR A 46 9.08 4.79 2.26
CA TYR A 46 8.20 3.79 1.69
C TYR A 46 8.72 3.18 0.38
N ILE A 47 9.57 3.88 -0.36
CA ILE A 47 9.95 3.48 -1.72
C ILE A 47 11.44 3.52 -2.00
N ARG A 48 12.26 4.18 -1.15
CA ARG A 48 13.69 4.35 -1.41
C ARG A 48 14.37 3.00 -1.59
N ASP A 49 15.09 2.85 -2.71
CA ASP A 49 15.83 1.64 -3.03
C ASP A 49 14.98 0.37 -2.94
N PHE A 50 13.72 0.47 -3.38
CA PHE A 50 12.78 -0.64 -3.25
C PHE A 50 13.29 -1.89 -3.96
N GLY A 51 13.21 -3.02 -3.27
CA GLY A 51 13.69 -4.31 -3.71
C GLY A 51 15.02 -4.73 -3.09
N LEU A 52 15.75 -3.80 -2.44
CA LEU A 52 17.05 -4.11 -1.83
C LEU A 52 16.93 -4.67 -0.41
N LEU A 53 15.83 -4.41 0.30
CA LEU A 53 15.63 -4.98 1.63
C LEU A 53 15.01 -6.38 1.53
N PRO A 54 15.37 -7.30 2.43
CA PRO A 54 14.93 -8.70 2.32
C PRO A 54 13.42 -8.89 2.46
N ASP A 55 12.73 -7.94 3.11
CA ASP A 55 11.30 -8.02 3.34
C ASP A 55 10.47 -7.25 2.30
N ASP A 56 11.12 -6.64 1.32
CA ASP A 56 10.43 -5.90 0.27
C ASP A 56 9.63 -6.82 -0.64
N ARG A 57 8.33 -6.53 -0.79
CA ARG A 57 7.42 -7.25 -1.70
C ARG A 57 6.54 -6.25 -2.40
N CYS A 58 6.31 -6.46 -3.69
CA CYS A 58 5.39 -5.60 -4.44
C CYS A 58 4.65 -6.40 -5.50
N LEU A 59 3.33 -6.24 -5.52
CA LEU A 59 2.48 -6.75 -6.59
C LEU A 59 1.89 -5.56 -7.34
N VAL A 60 1.79 -5.70 -8.64
CA VAL A 60 1.18 -4.68 -9.50
C VAL A 60 0.00 -5.26 -10.25
N ALA A 61 -0.97 -4.41 -10.56
CA ALA A 61 -2.07 -4.74 -11.45
C ALA A 61 -1.77 -4.18 -12.84
N GLU A 62 -1.78 -5.04 -13.85
CA GLU A 62 -1.53 -4.67 -15.23
C GLU A 62 -2.81 -4.85 -16.03
N LEU A 63 -3.20 -3.81 -16.76
CA LEU A 63 -4.36 -3.79 -17.63
C LEU A 63 -3.93 -3.30 -19.00
N ASN A 64 -4.12 -4.15 -20.02
CA ASN A 64 -3.76 -3.81 -21.40
C ASN A 64 -2.31 -3.32 -21.55
N GLY A 65 -1.37 -3.99 -20.87
CA GLY A 65 0.04 -3.65 -20.93
C GLY A 65 0.46 -2.46 -20.07
N LYS A 66 -0.47 -1.87 -19.30
CA LYS A 66 -0.19 -0.72 -18.42
C LYS A 66 -0.33 -1.12 -16.96
N VAL A 67 0.65 -0.76 -16.14
CA VAL A 67 0.55 -0.90 -14.69
C VAL A 67 -0.39 0.19 -14.17
N VAL A 68 -1.49 -0.21 -13.55
CA VAL A 68 -2.55 0.71 -13.12
C VAL A 68 -2.69 0.82 -11.60
N GLY A 69 -2.01 -0.05 -10.86
CA GLY A 69 -2.03 -0.03 -9.41
C GLY A 69 -0.91 -0.88 -8.84
N ALA A 70 -0.63 -0.67 -7.56
CA ALA A 70 0.39 -1.42 -6.85
C ALA A 70 0.05 -1.55 -5.37
N ILE A 71 0.48 -2.66 -4.79
CA ILE A 71 0.54 -2.85 -3.35
C ILE A 71 1.96 -3.29 -3.01
N TRP A 72 2.54 -2.70 -1.97
CA TRP A 72 3.90 -3.08 -1.58
C TRP A 72 4.03 -3.12 -0.08
N SER A 73 4.98 -3.92 0.37
CA SER A 73 5.28 -4.10 1.78
C SER A 73 6.77 -3.99 2.01
N ARG A 74 7.13 -3.47 3.16
CA ARG A 74 8.51 -3.45 3.64
C ARG A 74 8.54 -3.30 5.16
N ILE A 75 9.67 -3.62 5.76
CA ILE A 75 9.88 -3.39 7.19
C ILE A 75 10.86 -2.23 7.33
N VAL A 76 10.31 -1.05 7.55
CA VAL A 76 11.04 0.19 7.78
C VAL A 76 10.27 0.99 8.82
N ASN A 77 10.88 2.01 9.37
CA ASN A 77 10.27 2.84 10.41
C ASN A 77 9.32 3.88 9.80
N ASP A 78 8.29 3.41 9.11
CA ASP A 78 7.26 4.24 8.47
C ASP A 78 6.08 4.48 9.41
N TYR A 79 5.03 5.17 8.91
CA TYR A 79 3.84 5.49 9.71
C TYR A 79 3.10 4.26 10.24
N GLY A 80 3.11 3.16 9.48
CA GLY A 80 2.41 1.93 9.86
C GLY A 80 3.28 0.94 10.63
N HIS A 81 4.53 1.27 10.92
CA HIS A 81 5.46 0.35 11.59
C HIS A 81 5.03 0.06 13.02
N ILE A 82 4.92 -1.22 13.38
CA ILE A 82 4.58 -1.65 14.74
C ILE A 82 5.63 -2.57 15.37
N ALA A 83 6.39 -3.30 14.57
CA ALA A 83 7.42 -4.21 15.05
C ALA A 83 8.37 -4.60 13.91
N ASP A 84 9.57 -5.05 14.26
CA ASP A 84 10.61 -5.35 13.26
C ASP A 84 10.40 -6.66 12.51
N ASP A 85 9.39 -7.44 12.89
CA ASP A 85 9.00 -8.69 12.20
C ASP A 85 7.63 -8.56 11.51
N VAL A 86 7.05 -7.35 11.49
CA VAL A 86 5.75 -7.08 10.89
C VAL A 86 5.92 -6.11 9.73
N PRO A 87 5.77 -6.56 8.48
CA PRO A 87 5.80 -5.64 7.36
C PRO A 87 4.58 -4.72 7.39
N SER A 88 4.79 -3.48 6.95
CA SER A 88 3.70 -2.55 6.69
C SER A 88 3.42 -2.48 5.20
N ILE A 89 2.16 -2.24 4.84
CA ILE A 89 1.75 -2.17 3.44
C ILE A 89 1.27 -0.78 3.07
N ALA A 90 1.44 -0.47 1.78
CA ALA A 90 0.84 0.67 1.12
C ALA A 90 0.21 0.18 -0.19
N ILE A 91 -0.89 0.79 -0.58
CA ILE A 91 -1.62 0.41 -1.79
C ILE A 91 -2.18 1.65 -2.45
N SER A 92 -2.12 1.69 -3.77
CA SER A 92 -2.85 2.70 -4.53
C SER A 92 -3.11 2.24 -5.95
N LEU A 93 -4.07 2.92 -6.57
CA LEU A 93 -4.44 2.77 -7.98
C LEU A 93 -4.50 4.16 -8.58
N TYR A 94 -4.22 4.27 -9.87
CA TYR A 94 -4.58 5.47 -10.60
C TYR A 94 -6.09 5.69 -10.48
N LYS A 95 -6.49 6.94 -10.37
CA LYS A 95 -7.87 7.33 -10.04
C LYS A 95 -8.92 6.67 -10.95
N GLU A 96 -8.62 6.55 -12.25
CA GLU A 96 -9.54 6.01 -13.25
C GLU A 96 -9.86 4.52 -13.03
N TYR A 97 -9.05 3.82 -12.24
CA TYR A 97 -9.17 2.38 -12.02
C TYR A 97 -9.69 2.03 -10.62
N ARG A 98 -10.05 3.04 -9.83
CA ARG A 98 -10.59 2.84 -8.48
C ARG A 98 -12.04 2.35 -8.51
N ASN A 99 -12.48 1.75 -7.41
CA ASN A 99 -13.86 1.27 -7.21
C ASN A 99 -14.31 0.21 -8.21
N GLN A 100 -13.37 -0.62 -8.68
CA GLN A 100 -13.64 -1.70 -9.64
C GLN A 100 -13.18 -3.06 -9.15
N GLY A 101 -12.81 -3.16 -7.87
CA GLY A 101 -12.40 -4.42 -7.25
C GLY A 101 -10.92 -4.75 -7.36
N ILE A 102 -10.13 -3.97 -8.11
CA ILE A 102 -8.70 -4.25 -8.32
C ILE A 102 -7.93 -4.13 -6.99
N GLY A 103 -8.21 -3.08 -6.22
CA GLY A 103 -7.54 -2.89 -4.91
C GLY A 103 -7.81 -4.02 -3.94
N THR A 104 -9.04 -4.51 -3.88
CA THR A 104 -9.41 -5.64 -3.04
C THR A 104 -8.63 -6.90 -3.43
N GLU A 105 -8.47 -7.15 -4.73
CA GLU A 105 -7.72 -8.30 -5.21
C GLU A 105 -6.22 -8.16 -4.98
N LEU A 106 -5.66 -6.98 -5.17
CA LEU A 106 -4.26 -6.70 -4.81
C LEU A 106 -4.01 -6.99 -3.33
N LEU A 107 -4.90 -6.51 -2.47
CA LEU A 107 -4.78 -6.74 -1.02
C LEU A 107 -4.83 -8.21 -0.69
N LYS A 108 -5.81 -8.93 -1.23
CA LYS A 108 -5.96 -10.37 -0.99
C LYS A 108 -4.71 -11.14 -1.41
N GLN A 109 -4.19 -10.86 -2.59
CA GLN A 109 -3.01 -11.57 -3.09
C GLN A 109 -1.75 -11.23 -2.30
N MET A 110 -1.60 -9.98 -1.84
CA MET A 110 -0.48 -9.63 -0.97
C MET A 110 -0.55 -10.34 0.37
N LEU A 111 -1.73 -10.43 0.98
CA LEU A 111 -1.89 -11.15 2.25
C LEU A 111 -1.56 -12.64 2.07
N ASP A 112 -1.99 -13.25 0.98
CA ASP A 112 -1.67 -14.64 0.66
C ASP A 112 -0.16 -14.83 0.46
N LEU A 113 0.49 -13.91 -0.24
CA LEU A 113 1.93 -13.95 -0.48
C LEU A 113 2.72 -13.85 0.82
N LEU A 114 2.38 -12.88 1.67
CA LEU A 114 3.07 -12.70 2.95
C LEU A 114 2.87 -13.90 3.86
N LYS A 115 1.67 -14.45 3.90
CA LYS A 115 1.41 -15.67 4.67
C LYS A 115 2.24 -16.84 4.16
N ALA A 116 2.29 -17.04 2.86
CA ALA A 116 3.08 -18.11 2.25
C ALA A 116 4.58 -17.95 2.54
N ASP A 117 5.06 -16.71 2.64
CA ASP A 117 6.46 -16.41 2.94
C ASP A 117 6.79 -16.47 4.45
N GLY A 118 5.81 -16.82 5.28
CA GLY A 118 6.03 -17.09 6.70
C GLY A 118 5.79 -15.91 7.64
N TYR A 119 5.33 -14.77 7.14
CA TYR A 119 4.95 -13.64 7.99
C TYR A 119 3.70 -13.96 8.78
N LYS A 120 3.64 -13.53 10.03
CA LYS A 120 2.52 -13.84 10.94
C LYS A 120 1.47 -12.74 11.00
N SER A 121 1.84 -11.53 10.63
CA SER A 121 0.93 -10.39 10.61
C SER A 121 1.46 -9.30 9.69
N VAL A 122 0.61 -8.35 9.39
CA VAL A 122 0.91 -7.19 8.55
C VAL A 122 0.18 -5.98 9.10
N SER A 123 0.78 -4.80 8.96
CA SER A 123 0.22 -3.55 9.48
C SER A 123 0.09 -2.50 8.39
N LEU A 124 -0.66 -1.47 8.68
CA LEU A 124 -0.79 -0.28 7.84
C LEU A 124 -1.21 0.91 8.68
N SER A 125 -1.00 2.10 8.13
CA SER A 125 -1.64 3.31 8.64
C SER A 125 -2.67 3.80 7.63
N VAL A 126 -3.77 4.35 8.12
CA VAL A 126 -4.86 4.84 7.27
C VAL A 126 -5.52 6.04 7.91
N GLN A 127 -5.86 7.05 7.10
CA GLN A 127 -6.69 8.17 7.53
C GLN A 127 -8.10 7.66 7.81
N LYS A 128 -8.68 8.02 8.97
CA LYS A 128 -10.01 7.53 9.38
C LYS A 128 -11.12 7.92 8.40
N ALA A 129 -10.96 9.05 7.69
CA ALA A 129 -11.91 9.48 6.68
C ALA A 129 -11.77 8.74 5.34
N ASN A 130 -10.75 7.90 5.18
CA ASN A 130 -10.49 7.19 3.93
C ASN A 130 -11.43 5.97 3.81
N TYR A 131 -12.11 5.85 2.68
CA TYR A 131 -12.95 4.70 2.35
C TYR A 131 -12.22 3.36 2.38
N ALA A 132 -10.92 3.36 2.09
CA ALA A 132 -10.11 2.15 2.09
C ALA A 132 -10.14 1.43 3.44
N MET A 133 -10.43 2.13 4.54
CA MET A 133 -10.55 1.52 5.85
C MET A 133 -11.55 0.37 5.87
N ARG A 134 -12.66 0.50 5.14
CA ARG A 134 -13.66 -0.59 5.02
C ARG A 134 -13.11 -1.80 4.30
N MET A 135 -12.33 -1.58 3.25
CA MET A 135 -11.67 -2.65 2.50
C MET A 135 -10.70 -3.42 3.42
N TYR A 136 -9.93 -2.69 4.22
CA TYR A 136 -9.02 -3.30 5.17
C TYR A 136 -9.76 -4.11 6.23
N GLN A 137 -10.83 -3.56 6.81
CA GLN A 137 -11.64 -4.27 7.81
C GLN A 137 -12.24 -5.56 7.25
N LYS A 138 -12.74 -5.53 6.02
CA LYS A 138 -13.27 -6.73 5.35
C LYS A 138 -12.21 -7.79 5.11
N ALA A 139 -10.96 -7.38 4.92
CA ALA A 139 -9.85 -8.30 4.72
C ALA A 139 -9.31 -8.91 6.03
N GLY A 140 -9.77 -8.41 7.20
CA GLY A 140 -9.38 -8.93 8.50
C GLY A 140 -8.50 -8.00 9.32
N PHE A 141 -8.28 -6.77 8.86
CA PHE A 141 -7.54 -5.78 9.64
C PHE A 141 -8.38 -5.23 10.77
N GLN A 142 -7.74 -5.03 11.91
CA GLN A 142 -8.34 -4.42 13.10
C GLN A 142 -7.52 -3.22 13.55
N VAL A 143 -8.20 -2.20 14.07
CA VAL A 143 -7.53 -1.02 14.62
C VAL A 143 -6.83 -1.42 15.92
N ILE A 144 -5.52 -1.16 16.00
CA ILE A 144 -4.73 -1.43 17.22
C ILE A 144 -4.33 -0.15 17.93
N SER A 145 -4.30 0.99 17.24
CA SER A 145 -4.13 2.30 17.86
C SER A 145 -4.72 3.35 16.93
N GLN A 146 -5.07 4.50 17.47
CA GLN A 146 -5.64 5.58 16.67
C GLN A 146 -5.54 6.90 17.41
N ASP A 147 -5.55 7.99 16.64
CA ASP A 147 -5.76 9.34 17.14
C ASP A 147 -7.03 9.93 16.48
N ALA A 148 -7.17 11.26 16.48
CA ALA A 148 -8.35 11.92 15.92
C ALA A 148 -8.49 11.71 14.40
N GLU A 149 -7.40 11.54 13.69
CA GLU A 149 -7.36 11.55 12.22
C GLU A 149 -6.90 10.22 11.61
N GLU A 150 -6.05 9.47 12.28
CA GLU A 150 -5.34 8.33 11.73
C GLU A 150 -5.50 7.09 12.59
N ALA A 151 -5.54 5.92 11.95
CA ALA A 151 -5.57 4.63 12.61
C ALA A 151 -4.40 3.76 12.14
N ILE A 152 -3.83 3.00 13.06
CA ILE A 152 -2.91 1.91 12.77
C ILE A 152 -3.69 0.62 12.85
N MET A 153 -3.61 -0.18 11.80
CA MET A 153 -4.35 -1.44 11.71
C MET A 153 -3.39 -2.61 11.55
N GLN A 154 -3.80 -3.75 12.02
CA GLN A 154 -3.03 -5.00 11.92
C GLN A 154 -3.95 -6.14 11.47
N CYS A 155 -3.44 -6.99 10.61
CA CYS A 155 -4.09 -8.23 10.20
C CYS A 155 -3.20 -9.41 10.58
N ILE A 156 -3.79 -10.39 11.26
CA ILE A 156 -3.11 -11.66 11.57
C ILE A 156 -3.26 -12.57 10.34
N LEU A 157 -2.16 -13.13 9.89
CA LEU A 157 -2.10 -13.96 8.69
C LEU A 157 -2.27 -15.46 8.97
#